data_b26ed3329bfaccd0f78e113f6d7a8d1f
#
_entry.id   b26ed3329bfaccd0f78e113f6d7a8d1f
#
_cell.length_a   1.000
_cell.length_b   1.000
_cell.length_c   1.000
_cell.angle_alpha   90.00
_cell.angle_beta   90.00
_cell.angle_gamma   90.00
#
_symmetry.space_group_name_H-M   'P 1'
#
loop_
_entity.id
_entity.type
_entity.pdbx_description
1 polymer ?
#
loop_
_entity_poly.entity_id
_entity_poly.type
_entity_poly.pdbx_seq_one_letter_code
_entity_poly.pdbx_strand_id
1 'polypeptide(L)'
;MKNFKVMSRPFIVAEIGNNHEGSFKNAIKLIRSAKESGADAVKFQIFNPYKFSSPKDTKRMMQLKKFKLKKIDIIKLKKICDDLDIIFFATPLDIESAIFLNKIQSFFKISSGDNNYLDLLKKVRSFKKPVIISTGLMNYLDIVKVVKYFTEFKFYQKKENICIMHCVSAYPASKKKINLNSIPFLKKKFPNVTIGYSDHTIGYKVSCLSYALG
;
A
#
# COMPACT_ATOMS: atom_id res chain seq x y z
N MET A 1 8.03 10.23 14.91
CA MET A 1 7.51 9.57 13.69
C MET A 1 6.65 8.41 14.12
N LYS A 2 5.37 8.38 13.72
CA LYS A 2 4.51 7.22 13.96
C LYS A 2 4.95 6.11 13.00
N ASN A 3 5.72 5.15 13.48
CA ASN A 3 6.12 3.94 12.75
C ASN A 3 5.06 2.86 12.94
N PHE A 4 5.09 1.78 12.12
CA PHE A 4 4.36 0.55 12.38
C PHE A 4 4.76 0.00 13.76
N LYS A 5 4.29 0.54 14.84
CA LYS A 5 4.44 -0.14 16.11
C LYS A 5 3.58 -1.39 16.07
N VAL A 6 4.14 -2.51 16.53
CA VAL A 6 3.33 -3.66 16.92
C VAL A 6 2.35 -3.16 17.97
N MET A 7 1.14 -2.88 17.51
CA MET A 7 0.06 -2.36 18.35
C MET A 7 -0.70 -3.56 18.92
N SER A 8 -1.35 -3.38 20.06
CA SER A 8 -2.28 -4.38 20.62
C SER A 8 -3.52 -4.61 19.74
N ARG A 9 -3.72 -3.78 18.72
CA ARG A 9 -4.80 -3.86 17.73
C ARG A 9 -4.23 -3.76 16.30
N PRO A 10 -4.99 -4.16 15.27
CA PRO A 10 -4.54 -4.02 13.88
C PRO A 10 -4.35 -2.57 13.49
N PHE A 11 -3.32 -2.30 12.68
CA PHE A 11 -3.14 -1.01 12.00
C PHE A 11 -4.05 -0.97 10.77
N ILE A 12 -5.10 -0.14 10.82
CA ILE A 12 -6.14 -0.09 9.79
C ILE A 12 -5.85 1.02 8.79
N VAL A 13 -5.75 0.66 7.53
CA VAL A 13 -5.52 1.58 6.41
C VAL A 13 -6.77 1.69 5.54
N ALA A 14 -7.32 2.88 5.43
CA ALA A 14 -8.37 3.17 4.46
C ALA A 14 -7.74 3.39 3.07
N GLU A 15 -8.05 2.51 2.12
CA GLU A 15 -7.61 2.59 0.73
C GLU A 15 -8.43 3.61 -0.04
N ILE A 16 -8.00 4.86 -0.09
CA ILE A 16 -8.64 5.88 -0.94
C ILE A 16 -8.30 5.61 -2.41
N GLY A 17 -7.07 5.19 -2.68
CA GLY A 17 -6.63 4.85 -4.03
C GLY A 17 -6.86 5.99 -5.00
N ASN A 18 -7.69 5.72 -6.03
CA ASN A 18 -8.13 6.68 -7.03
C ASN A 18 -9.62 7.04 -6.92
N ASN A 19 -10.32 6.68 -5.83
CA ASN A 19 -11.75 6.93 -5.65
C ASN A 19 -12.11 8.43 -5.56
N HIS A 20 -11.10 9.30 -5.39
CA HIS A 20 -11.26 10.74 -5.50
C HIS A 20 -11.50 11.24 -6.93
N GLU A 21 -11.27 10.40 -7.95
CA GLU A 21 -11.47 10.69 -9.38
C GLU A 21 -10.82 12.00 -9.88
N GLY A 22 -9.66 12.36 -9.32
CA GLY A 22 -8.93 13.60 -9.63
C GLY A 22 -9.46 14.84 -8.88
N SER A 23 -10.55 14.71 -8.12
CA SER A 23 -11.13 15.80 -7.35
C SER A 23 -10.44 15.96 -5.99
N PHE A 24 -9.77 17.10 -5.78
CA PHE A 24 -9.19 17.48 -4.50
C PHE A 24 -10.24 17.54 -3.38
N LYS A 25 -11.43 18.10 -3.68
CA LYS A 25 -12.56 18.17 -2.73
C LYS A 25 -13.03 16.77 -2.29
N ASN A 26 -13.15 15.82 -3.22
CA ASN A 26 -13.52 14.45 -2.90
C ASN A 26 -12.43 13.74 -2.08
N ALA A 27 -11.15 13.99 -2.40
CA ALA A 27 -10.05 13.45 -1.61
C ALA A 27 -10.12 13.88 -0.15
N ILE A 28 -10.43 15.16 0.13
CA ILE A 28 -10.62 15.66 1.50
C ILE A 28 -11.81 14.97 2.18
N LYS A 29 -12.95 14.81 1.50
CA LYS A 29 -14.11 14.11 2.06
C LYS A 29 -13.76 12.68 2.45
N LEU A 30 -13.07 11.95 1.59
CA LEU A 30 -12.64 10.57 1.86
C LEU A 30 -11.66 10.48 3.04
N ILE A 31 -10.74 11.44 3.19
CA ILE A 31 -9.84 11.52 4.36
C ILE A 31 -10.66 11.70 5.65
N ARG A 32 -11.62 12.65 5.67
CA ARG A 32 -12.47 12.89 6.84
C ARG A 32 -13.29 11.66 7.22
N SER A 33 -13.97 11.05 6.24
CA SER A 33 -14.73 9.82 6.48
C SER A 33 -13.86 8.67 6.99
N ALA A 34 -12.64 8.53 6.49
CA ALA A 34 -11.70 7.53 6.99
C ALA A 34 -11.32 7.79 8.46
N LYS A 35 -11.05 9.07 8.82
CA LYS A 35 -10.75 9.45 10.21
C LYS A 35 -11.92 9.21 11.13
N GLU A 36 -13.12 9.64 10.75
CA GLU A 36 -14.37 9.43 11.49
C GLU A 36 -14.69 7.95 11.69
N SER A 37 -14.33 7.11 10.72
CA SER A 37 -14.46 5.64 10.80
C SER A 37 -13.38 4.96 11.64
N GLY A 38 -12.43 5.70 12.22
CA GLY A 38 -11.40 5.17 13.11
C GLY A 38 -10.20 4.54 12.39
N ALA A 39 -9.98 4.83 11.10
CA ALA A 39 -8.78 4.38 10.40
C ALA A 39 -7.52 5.08 10.95
N ASP A 40 -6.41 4.34 11.01
CA ASP A 40 -5.10 4.86 11.44
C ASP A 40 -4.39 5.63 10.32
N ALA A 41 -4.66 5.24 9.08
CA ALA A 41 -4.02 5.82 7.91
C ALA A 41 -4.95 5.85 6.71
N VAL A 42 -4.64 6.76 5.78
CA VAL A 42 -5.23 6.79 4.44
C VAL A 42 -4.14 6.53 3.40
N LYS A 43 -4.48 5.74 2.37
CA LYS A 43 -3.56 5.41 1.28
C LYS A 43 -4.08 5.90 -0.06
N PHE A 44 -3.22 6.64 -0.77
CA PHE A 44 -3.43 7.11 -2.13
C PHE A 44 -2.57 6.34 -3.14
N GLN A 45 -2.79 6.61 -4.43
CA GLN A 45 -1.94 6.14 -5.52
C GLN A 45 -1.39 7.35 -6.27
N ILE A 46 -0.08 7.39 -6.48
CA ILE A 46 0.59 8.50 -7.16
C ILE A 46 1.37 7.97 -8.35
N PHE A 47 1.11 8.56 -9.50
CA PHE A 47 1.65 8.07 -10.76
C PHE A 47 1.81 9.19 -11.79
N ASN A 48 2.75 8.98 -12.70
CA ASN A 48 2.79 9.64 -13.98
C ASN A 48 2.07 8.76 -15.01
N PRO A 49 0.94 9.20 -15.61
CA PRO A 49 0.18 8.40 -16.58
C PRO A 49 1.05 7.78 -17.68
N TYR A 50 2.02 8.53 -18.20
CA TYR A 50 2.91 8.10 -19.28
C TYR A 50 3.98 7.08 -18.85
N LYS A 51 4.22 6.92 -17.54
CA LYS A 51 5.13 5.92 -16.97
C LYS A 51 4.41 4.68 -16.47
N PHE A 52 3.09 4.78 -16.29
CA PHE A 52 2.27 3.74 -15.70
C PHE A 52 1.46 2.94 -16.73
N SER A 53 1.07 3.54 -17.83
CA SER A 53 0.26 2.87 -18.86
C SER A 53 0.83 3.11 -20.26
N SER A 54 0.57 2.16 -21.17
CA SER A 54 0.94 2.29 -22.56
C SER A 54 0.18 3.45 -23.22
N PRO A 55 0.85 4.33 -23.99
CA PRO A 55 0.17 5.38 -24.75
C PRO A 55 -0.86 4.85 -25.76
N LYS A 56 -0.74 3.58 -26.18
CA LYS A 56 -1.68 2.91 -27.09
C LYS A 56 -3.04 2.62 -26.43
N ASP A 57 -3.09 2.49 -25.10
CA ASP A 57 -4.36 2.36 -24.36
C ASP A 57 -4.94 3.75 -24.08
N THR A 58 -5.58 4.31 -25.10
CA THR A 58 -6.11 5.68 -25.06
C THR A 58 -7.19 5.87 -23.99
N LYS A 59 -8.05 4.86 -23.79
CA LYS A 59 -9.11 4.89 -22.77
C LYS A 59 -8.51 4.96 -21.37
N ARG A 60 -7.55 4.09 -21.10
CA ARG A 60 -6.84 4.05 -19.81
C ARG A 60 -6.05 5.34 -19.57
N MET A 61 -5.38 5.85 -20.61
CA MET A 61 -4.64 7.12 -20.55
C MET A 61 -5.54 8.31 -20.22
N MET A 62 -6.72 8.42 -20.83
CA MET A 62 -7.68 9.48 -20.49
C MET A 62 -8.13 9.39 -19.03
N GLN A 63 -8.47 8.19 -18.55
CA GLN A 63 -8.86 7.97 -17.17
C GLN A 63 -7.72 8.35 -16.18
N LEU A 64 -6.50 7.91 -16.45
CA LEU A 64 -5.35 8.21 -15.60
C LEU A 64 -5.04 9.71 -15.58
N LYS A 65 -5.11 10.40 -16.71
CA LYS A 65 -4.95 11.86 -16.76
C LYS A 65 -6.01 12.59 -15.94
N LYS A 66 -7.27 12.14 -16.01
CA LYS A 66 -8.36 12.69 -15.18
C LYS A 66 -8.12 12.47 -13.70
N PHE A 67 -7.67 11.27 -13.29
CA PHE A 67 -7.52 10.88 -11.89
C PHE A 67 -6.23 11.38 -11.25
N LYS A 68 -5.27 11.84 -12.05
CA LYS A 68 -3.99 12.33 -11.53
C LYS A 68 -4.18 13.57 -10.68
N LEU A 69 -3.73 13.52 -9.41
CA LEU A 69 -3.59 14.68 -8.55
C LEU A 69 -2.29 15.44 -8.86
N LYS A 70 -2.32 16.75 -8.73
CA LYS A 70 -1.12 17.59 -8.83
C LYS A 70 -0.24 17.41 -7.58
N LYS A 71 1.09 17.50 -7.72
CA LYS A 71 2.02 17.38 -6.57
C LYS A 71 1.69 18.35 -5.43
N ILE A 72 1.28 19.57 -5.76
CA ILE A 72 0.87 20.57 -4.76
C ILE A 72 -0.37 20.13 -3.98
N ASP A 73 -1.33 19.48 -4.64
CA ASP A 73 -2.55 18.99 -3.98
C ASP A 73 -2.21 17.82 -3.05
N ILE A 74 -1.27 16.95 -3.43
CA ILE A 74 -0.80 15.85 -2.59
C ILE A 74 -0.16 16.39 -1.30
N ILE A 75 0.66 17.44 -1.41
CA ILE A 75 1.27 18.12 -0.25
C ILE A 75 0.18 18.71 0.66
N LYS A 76 -0.84 19.36 0.08
CA LYS A 76 -1.96 19.88 0.85
C LYS A 76 -2.78 18.78 1.53
N LEU A 77 -3.04 17.65 0.85
CA LEU A 77 -3.74 16.50 1.45
C LEU A 77 -2.93 15.91 2.61
N LYS A 78 -1.60 15.81 2.46
CA LYS A 78 -0.73 15.39 3.56
C LYS A 78 -0.88 16.31 4.78
N LYS A 79 -0.86 17.63 4.57
CA LYS A 79 -1.08 18.61 5.66
C LYS A 79 -2.44 18.41 6.32
N ILE A 80 -3.50 18.27 5.54
CA ILE A 80 -4.85 17.99 6.07
C ILE A 80 -4.87 16.70 6.91
N CYS A 81 -4.16 15.67 6.48
CA CYS A 81 -4.05 14.44 7.27
C CYS A 81 -3.31 14.68 8.60
N ASP A 82 -2.24 15.50 8.59
CA ASP A 82 -1.53 15.86 9.82
C ASP A 82 -2.41 16.63 10.77
N ASP A 83 -3.17 17.61 10.28
CA ASP A 83 -4.10 18.42 11.06
C ASP A 83 -5.24 17.57 11.67
N LEU A 84 -5.63 16.48 11.00
CA LEU A 84 -6.63 15.53 11.46
C LEU A 84 -6.05 14.37 12.31
N ASP A 85 -4.75 14.35 12.54
CA ASP A 85 -4.05 13.25 13.21
C ASP A 85 -4.36 11.86 12.60
N ILE A 86 -4.33 11.77 11.26
CA ILE A 86 -4.40 10.52 10.50
C ILE A 86 -3.15 10.40 9.63
N ILE A 87 -2.57 9.21 9.54
CA ILE A 87 -1.34 9.01 8.77
C ILE A 87 -1.65 9.06 7.27
N PHE A 88 -0.92 9.90 6.54
CA PHE A 88 -0.94 9.93 5.07
C PHE A 88 0.19 9.07 4.51
N PHE A 89 -0.11 8.23 3.54
CA PHE A 89 0.89 7.67 2.64
C PHE A 89 0.31 7.34 1.27
N ALA A 90 1.18 7.05 0.31
CA ALA A 90 0.76 6.70 -1.04
C ALA A 90 1.64 5.59 -1.63
N THR A 91 1.05 4.82 -2.53
CA THR A 91 1.74 3.86 -3.38
C THR A 91 2.30 4.61 -4.59
N PRO A 92 3.62 4.65 -4.80
CA PRO A 92 4.19 5.09 -6.08
C PRO A 92 3.98 4.00 -7.13
N LEU A 93 3.53 4.37 -8.31
CA LEU A 93 3.40 3.47 -9.46
C LEU A 93 4.48 3.75 -10.53
N ASP A 94 5.45 4.60 -10.20
CA ASP A 94 6.63 4.89 -10.99
C ASP A 94 7.76 5.46 -10.11
N ILE A 95 8.98 5.49 -10.64
CA ILE A 95 10.19 5.91 -9.91
C ILE A 95 10.15 7.41 -9.54
N GLU A 96 9.63 8.27 -10.42
CA GLU A 96 9.54 9.72 -10.16
C GLU A 96 8.58 9.99 -9.00
N SER A 97 7.46 9.26 -8.97
CA SER A 97 6.50 9.29 -7.86
C SER A 97 7.14 8.79 -6.56
N ALA A 98 7.96 7.73 -6.60
CA ALA A 98 8.67 7.25 -5.43
C ALA A 98 9.66 8.28 -4.87
N ILE A 99 10.41 8.96 -5.75
CA ILE A 99 11.35 10.04 -5.35
C ILE A 99 10.60 11.21 -4.71
N PHE A 100 9.48 11.62 -5.30
CA PHE A 100 8.64 12.68 -4.75
C PHE A 100 8.09 12.30 -3.36
N LEU A 101 7.49 11.12 -3.25
CA LEU A 101 6.89 10.61 -2.02
C LEU A 101 7.92 10.42 -0.89
N ASN A 102 9.18 10.13 -1.24
CA ASN A 102 10.23 10.02 -0.23
C ASN A 102 10.42 11.28 0.62
N LYS A 103 10.03 12.45 0.10
CA LYS A 103 10.13 13.74 0.81
C LYS A 103 9.00 13.98 1.81
N ILE A 104 7.86 13.27 1.66
CA ILE A 104 6.62 13.63 2.37
C ILE A 104 5.99 12.48 3.17
N GLN A 105 6.44 11.23 3.00
CA GLN A 105 5.89 10.09 3.74
C GLN A 105 6.96 9.31 4.50
N SER A 106 6.55 8.62 5.56
CA SER A 106 7.45 7.93 6.48
C SER A 106 7.73 6.48 6.09
N PHE A 107 6.89 5.85 5.29
CA PHE A 107 7.01 4.47 4.83
C PHE A 107 6.41 4.31 3.43
N PHE A 108 6.70 3.21 2.77
CA PHE A 108 6.28 2.95 1.40
C PHE A 108 5.30 1.78 1.30
N LYS A 109 4.48 1.80 0.26
CA LYS A 109 3.67 0.68 -0.19
C LYS A 109 4.07 0.29 -1.60
N ILE A 110 4.29 -1.00 -1.81
CA ILE A 110 4.43 -1.61 -3.14
C ILE A 110 3.14 -2.38 -3.43
N SER A 111 2.50 -2.07 -4.56
CA SER A 111 1.28 -2.75 -4.98
C SER A 111 1.56 -4.14 -5.53
N SER A 112 0.51 -4.98 -5.63
CA SER A 112 0.63 -6.31 -6.24
C SER A 112 1.04 -6.25 -7.72
N GLY A 113 0.66 -5.20 -8.43
CA GLY A 113 1.05 -5.01 -9.84
C GLY A 113 2.50 -4.61 -10.05
N ASP A 114 3.19 -4.15 -8.98
CA ASP A 114 4.56 -3.61 -9.06
C ASP A 114 5.56 -4.41 -8.21
N ASN A 115 5.13 -5.50 -7.59
CA ASN A 115 5.95 -6.28 -6.67
C ASN A 115 7.12 -7.04 -7.35
N ASN A 116 7.14 -7.07 -8.68
CA ASN A 116 8.22 -7.57 -9.53
C ASN A 116 8.91 -6.46 -10.35
N TYR A 117 8.55 -5.18 -10.15
CA TYR A 117 9.21 -4.06 -10.81
C TYR A 117 10.52 -3.73 -10.11
N LEU A 118 11.60 -4.42 -10.51
CA LEU A 118 12.90 -4.42 -9.82
C LEU A 118 13.48 -3.01 -9.61
N ASP A 119 13.37 -2.11 -10.59
CA ASP A 119 13.95 -0.77 -10.45
C ASP A 119 13.19 0.08 -9.43
N LEU A 120 11.86 -0.09 -9.34
CA LEU A 120 11.06 0.54 -8.28
C LEU A 120 11.43 -0.05 -6.91
N LEU A 121 11.57 -1.38 -6.79
CA LEU A 121 12.00 -2.05 -5.57
C LEU A 121 13.39 -1.58 -5.11
N LYS A 122 14.37 -1.52 -6.04
CA LYS A 122 15.71 -0.99 -5.78
C LYS A 122 15.64 0.45 -5.25
N LYS A 123 14.84 1.29 -5.91
CA LYS A 123 14.68 2.70 -5.53
C LYS A 123 14.07 2.85 -4.15
N VAL A 124 12.96 2.16 -3.87
CA VAL A 124 12.29 2.20 -2.56
C VAL A 124 13.21 1.67 -1.46
N ARG A 125 13.91 0.55 -1.69
CA ARG A 125 14.89 -0.01 -0.74
C ARG A 125 16.00 0.98 -0.39
N SER A 126 16.47 1.77 -1.37
CA SER A 126 17.55 2.76 -1.16
C SER A 126 17.17 3.90 -0.22
N PHE A 127 15.89 4.16 -0.02
CA PHE A 127 15.41 5.22 0.89
C PHE A 127 15.51 4.84 2.36
N LYS A 128 15.72 3.56 2.69
CA LYS A 128 15.80 3.07 4.08
C LYS A 128 14.61 3.52 4.94
N LYS A 129 13.41 3.38 4.38
CA LYS A 129 12.13 3.61 5.07
C LYS A 129 11.36 2.29 5.15
N PRO A 130 10.51 2.10 6.17
CA PRO A 130 9.67 0.91 6.26
C PRO A 130 8.86 0.70 4.98
N VAL A 131 8.63 -0.56 4.62
CA VAL A 131 7.93 -0.92 3.39
C VAL A 131 6.84 -1.95 3.65
N ILE A 132 5.68 -1.74 3.03
CA ILE A 132 4.58 -2.69 2.95
C ILE A 132 4.54 -3.22 1.51
N ILE A 133 4.56 -4.54 1.34
CA ILE A 133 4.56 -5.19 0.02
C ILE A 133 3.34 -6.10 -0.09
N SER A 134 2.45 -5.84 -1.06
CA SER A 134 1.35 -6.76 -1.36
C SER A 134 1.85 -7.93 -2.21
N THR A 135 1.43 -9.15 -1.83
CA THR A 135 1.88 -10.39 -2.45
C THR A 135 0.90 -10.98 -3.47
N GLY A 136 -0.12 -10.22 -3.87
CA GLY A 136 -1.00 -10.64 -4.96
C GLY A 136 -0.21 -10.90 -6.24
N LEU A 137 -0.62 -11.89 -7.03
CA LEU A 137 0.06 -12.37 -8.24
C LEU A 137 1.41 -13.05 -8.00
N MET A 138 1.85 -13.22 -6.73
CA MET A 138 3.07 -13.94 -6.37
C MET A 138 2.77 -15.38 -5.95
N ASN A 139 3.63 -16.30 -6.35
CA ASN A 139 3.74 -17.59 -5.70
C ASN A 139 4.67 -17.51 -4.46
N TYR A 140 4.77 -18.61 -3.71
CA TYR A 140 5.59 -18.61 -2.48
C TYR A 140 7.08 -18.30 -2.74
N LEU A 141 7.65 -18.81 -3.82
CA LEU A 141 9.06 -18.56 -4.15
C LEU A 141 9.32 -17.09 -4.50
N ASP A 142 8.38 -16.43 -5.15
CA ASP A 142 8.46 -14.99 -5.44
C ASP A 142 8.43 -14.17 -4.14
N ILE A 143 7.57 -14.56 -3.18
CA ILE A 143 7.52 -13.92 -1.86
C ILE A 143 8.88 -14.09 -1.16
N VAL A 144 9.46 -15.30 -1.16
CA VAL A 144 10.78 -15.56 -0.59
C VAL A 144 11.85 -14.66 -1.22
N LYS A 145 11.86 -14.56 -2.55
CA LYS A 145 12.83 -13.70 -3.27
C LYS A 145 12.72 -12.23 -2.85
N VAL A 146 11.50 -11.70 -2.81
CA VAL A 146 11.28 -10.28 -2.44
C VAL A 146 11.63 -10.03 -0.98
N VAL A 147 11.22 -10.90 -0.05
CA VAL A 147 11.59 -10.77 1.36
C VAL A 147 13.10 -10.81 1.52
N LYS A 148 13.78 -11.81 0.92
CA LYS A 148 15.24 -11.92 0.95
C LYS A 148 15.90 -10.65 0.40
N TYR A 149 15.44 -10.16 -0.77
CA TYR A 149 15.96 -8.95 -1.39
C TYR A 149 15.94 -7.75 -0.45
N PHE A 150 14.87 -7.54 0.32
CA PHE A 150 14.84 -6.45 1.30
C PHE A 150 15.68 -6.77 2.54
N THR A 151 15.57 -7.96 3.11
CA THR A 151 16.24 -8.33 4.38
C THR A 151 17.75 -8.53 4.28
N GLU A 152 18.33 -8.59 3.09
CA GLU A 152 19.78 -8.44 2.86
C GLU A 152 20.32 -7.10 3.41
N PHE A 153 19.49 -6.07 3.50
CA PHE A 153 19.84 -4.81 4.14
C PHE A 153 19.51 -4.84 5.64
N LYS A 154 20.47 -4.55 6.49
CA LYS A 154 20.33 -4.54 7.97
C LYS A 154 19.09 -3.76 8.45
N PHE A 155 18.74 -2.67 7.76
CA PHE A 155 17.55 -1.86 8.08
C PHE A 155 16.26 -2.70 8.06
N TYR A 156 16.09 -3.59 7.06
CA TYR A 156 14.87 -4.40 6.89
C TYR A 156 14.91 -5.74 7.65
N GLN A 157 15.96 -6.03 8.40
CA GLN A 157 16.00 -7.18 9.31
C GLN A 157 15.15 -6.95 10.56
N LYS A 158 14.78 -5.71 10.84
CA LYS A 158 13.85 -5.36 11.92
C LYS A 158 12.41 -5.56 11.44
N LYS A 159 11.62 -6.28 12.24
CA LYS A 159 10.24 -6.66 11.92
C LYS A 159 9.35 -5.47 11.59
N GLU A 160 9.54 -4.35 12.26
CA GLU A 160 8.79 -3.12 12.07
C GLU A 160 9.12 -2.39 10.75
N ASN A 161 10.15 -2.80 10.03
CA ASN A 161 10.59 -2.12 8.80
C ASN A 161 10.16 -2.83 7.51
N ILE A 162 9.60 -4.04 7.62
CA ILE A 162 9.08 -4.78 6.48
C ILE A 162 7.75 -5.46 6.84
N CYS A 163 6.75 -5.25 5.99
CA CYS A 163 5.46 -5.92 6.08
C CYS A 163 5.12 -6.54 4.72
N ILE A 164 4.73 -7.80 4.71
CA ILE A 164 4.11 -8.44 3.55
C ILE A 164 2.62 -8.61 3.80
N MET A 165 1.79 -8.32 2.80
CA MET A 165 0.34 -8.43 2.90
C MET A 165 -0.15 -9.57 2.03
N HIS A 166 -0.81 -10.55 2.65
CA HIS A 166 -1.62 -11.49 1.88
C HIS A 166 -2.69 -10.72 1.10
N CYS A 167 -2.82 -11.00 -0.18
CA CYS A 167 -3.69 -10.25 -1.08
C CYS A 167 -4.11 -11.12 -2.27
N VAL A 168 -5.37 -11.02 -2.67
CA VAL A 168 -5.89 -11.61 -3.92
C VAL A 168 -6.22 -10.47 -4.88
N SER A 169 -5.52 -10.41 -6.02
CA SER A 169 -5.64 -9.33 -7.02
C SER A 169 -6.83 -9.56 -7.96
N ALA A 170 -8.03 -9.63 -7.38
CA ALA A 170 -9.31 -9.65 -8.09
C ALA A 170 -10.25 -8.61 -7.46
N TYR A 171 -11.06 -7.91 -8.24
CA TYR A 171 -11.91 -6.81 -7.80
C TYR A 171 -13.34 -6.97 -8.34
N PRO A 172 -14.31 -7.49 -7.52
CA PRO A 172 -14.12 -8.00 -6.16
C PRO A 172 -13.47 -9.38 -6.14
N ALA A 173 -12.76 -9.67 -5.03
CA ALA A 173 -12.23 -11.00 -4.80
C ALA A 173 -13.31 -11.95 -4.29
N SER A 174 -13.36 -13.16 -4.86
CA SER A 174 -14.28 -14.20 -4.40
C SER A 174 -13.86 -14.76 -3.05
N LYS A 175 -14.78 -14.82 -2.09
CA LYS A 175 -14.54 -15.39 -0.74
C LYS A 175 -14.00 -16.82 -0.79
N LYS A 176 -14.36 -17.62 -1.80
CA LYS A 176 -13.87 -18.99 -2.00
C LYS A 176 -12.38 -19.05 -2.38
N LYS A 177 -11.82 -17.96 -2.94
CA LYS A 177 -10.43 -17.89 -3.42
C LYS A 177 -9.48 -17.13 -2.50
N ILE A 178 -9.97 -16.57 -1.37
CA ILE A 178 -9.17 -15.73 -0.48
C ILE A 178 -8.04 -16.50 0.22
N ASN A 179 -8.29 -17.76 0.61
CA ASN A 179 -7.32 -18.61 1.31
C ASN A 179 -6.63 -17.90 2.51
N LEU A 180 -7.42 -17.53 3.52
CA LEU A 180 -6.91 -16.83 4.71
C LEU A 180 -5.84 -17.64 5.48
N ASN A 181 -5.78 -18.97 5.31
CA ASN A 181 -4.73 -19.81 5.89
C ASN A 181 -3.31 -19.42 5.39
N SER A 182 -3.21 -18.64 4.33
CA SER A 182 -1.94 -18.03 3.92
C SER A 182 -1.37 -17.11 4.99
N ILE A 183 -2.20 -16.48 5.85
CA ILE A 183 -1.74 -15.55 6.90
C ILE A 183 -0.91 -16.30 7.95
N PRO A 184 -1.44 -17.30 8.69
CA PRO A 184 -0.65 -18.06 9.66
C PRO A 184 0.52 -18.82 8.99
N PHE A 185 0.37 -19.29 7.75
CA PHE A 185 1.48 -19.86 7.00
C PHE A 185 2.63 -18.87 6.81
N LEU A 186 2.35 -17.65 6.33
CA LEU A 186 3.36 -16.61 6.12
C LEU A 186 3.99 -16.18 7.45
N LYS A 187 3.22 -16.06 8.54
CA LYS A 187 3.76 -15.77 9.88
C LYS A 187 4.77 -16.81 10.32
N LYS A 188 4.46 -18.10 10.12
CA LYS A 188 5.37 -19.22 10.46
C LYS A 188 6.63 -19.18 9.59
N LYS A 189 6.52 -18.86 8.30
CA LYS A 189 7.65 -18.84 7.35
C LYS A 189 8.53 -17.60 7.49
N PHE A 190 7.98 -16.47 7.91
CA PHE A 190 8.69 -15.19 8.03
C PHE A 190 8.50 -14.57 9.42
N PRO A 191 9.06 -15.16 10.49
CA PRO A 191 8.84 -14.73 11.89
C PRO A 191 9.32 -13.29 12.14
N ASN A 192 10.32 -12.82 11.38
CA ASN A 192 10.89 -11.48 11.49
C ASN A 192 10.31 -10.48 10.47
N VAL A 193 9.13 -10.78 9.91
CA VAL A 193 8.40 -9.90 8.99
C VAL A 193 7.01 -9.67 9.54
N THR A 194 6.53 -8.43 9.48
CA THR A 194 5.12 -8.14 9.81
C THR A 194 4.22 -8.71 8.73
N ILE A 195 3.15 -9.39 9.12
CA ILE A 195 2.15 -9.91 8.19
C ILE A 195 0.89 -9.07 8.28
N GLY A 196 0.30 -8.78 7.14
CA GLY A 196 -0.96 -8.05 7.02
C GLY A 196 -1.88 -8.69 5.97
N TYR A 197 -3.07 -8.12 5.84
CA TYR A 197 -4.06 -8.52 4.85
C TYR A 197 -4.53 -7.31 4.04
N SER A 198 -4.63 -7.45 2.72
CA SER A 198 -5.23 -6.46 1.82
C SER A 198 -6.51 -7.05 1.23
N ASP A 199 -7.65 -6.55 1.72
CA ASP A 199 -8.96 -7.08 1.36
C ASP A 199 -9.52 -6.44 0.09
N HIS A 200 -9.98 -7.28 -0.84
CA HIS A 200 -10.70 -6.88 -2.05
C HIS A 200 -12.09 -7.55 -2.12
N THR A 201 -12.57 -8.14 -1.02
CA THR A 201 -13.90 -8.72 -0.97
C THR A 201 -14.98 -7.67 -0.72
N ILE A 202 -16.23 -8.02 -0.98
CA ILE A 202 -17.36 -7.17 -0.61
C ILE A 202 -17.67 -7.35 0.88
N GLY A 203 -17.71 -6.23 1.60
CA GLY A 203 -18.00 -6.17 3.03
C GLY A 203 -16.74 -6.30 3.90
N TYR A 204 -16.89 -6.45 5.20
CA TYR A 204 -15.82 -6.39 6.20
C TYR A 204 -15.51 -7.73 6.88
N LYS A 205 -16.36 -8.74 6.70
CA LYS A 205 -16.26 -10.02 7.44
C LYS A 205 -14.92 -10.73 7.22
N VAL A 206 -14.39 -10.69 5.99
CA VAL A 206 -13.12 -11.34 5.68
C VAL A 206 -11.95 -10.62 6.35
N SER A 207 -11.98 -9.29 6.40
CA SER A 207 -10.99 -8.50 7.15
C SER A 207 -10.99 -8.83 8.64
N CYS A 208 -12.18 -8.98 9.29
CA CYS A 208 -12.27 -9.40 10.68
C CYS A 208 -11.71 -10.82 10.90
N LEU A 209 -12.03 -11.77 10.01
CA LEU A 209 -11.51 -13.13 10.07
C LEU A 209 -9.99 -13.18 9.86
N SER A 210 -9.44 -12.32 8.98
CA SER A 210 -8.00 -12.23 8.75
C SER A 210 -7.26 -11.81 10.02
N TYR A 211 -7.83 -10.89 10.79
CA TYR A 211 -7.26 -10.47 12.07
C TYR A 211 -7.28 -11.60 13.12
N ALA A 212 -8.35 -12.37 13.18
CA ALA A 212 -8.45 -13.50 14.09
C ALA A 212 -7.42 -14.62 13.80
N LEU A 213 -6.93 -14.69 12.57
CA LEU A 213 -5.87 -15.62 12.17
C LEU A 213 -4.45 -15.05 12.39
N GLY A 214 -4.35 -13.80 12.81
CA GLY A 214 -3.11 -13.13 13.19
C GLY A 214 -2.58 -12.16 12.20
#